data_70be22f0f6a8dcce588344c1a30158fe
#
_entry.id   70be22f0f6a8dcce588344c1a30158fe
#
_cell.length_a   1.000
_cell.length_b   1.000
_cell.length_c   1.000
_cell.angle_alpha   90.00
_cell.angle_beta   90.00
_cell.angle_gamma   90.00
#
_symmetry.space_group_name_H-M   'P 1'
#
loop_
_entity.id
_entity.type
_entity.pdbx_description
1 polymer ?
#
loop_
_entity_poly.entity_id
_entity_poly.type
_entity_poly.pdbx_seq_one_letter_code
_entity_poly.pdbx_strand_id
1 'polypeptide(L)'
;KVIRDVMITDDCERRKSLQGENCVVIKFSSDERVLFPTGANIDYEGERFTLLNDYKPRFDDGTYVYELHFAGIEEKLAIISFFRHVKVGDNQFVREPEFYIDADLKTIGGIIVDSLRRDMGGDWVLSKPDPKKTENKHLAFSAMKFAEALNYIATEFGTEWWVEGGNILHLDKCEYGDYVNLSRRPGGGLRGFTYQNEMVIPERIYVYGSERNITRKT
;
A
#
# COMPACT_ATOMS: atom_id res chain seq x y z
N LYS A 1 3.01 19.45 -18.94
CA LYS A 1 3.80 20.69 -18.89
C LYS A 1 4.80 20.55 -17.74
N VAL A 2 6.10 20.63 -18.03
CA VAL A 2 7.14 20.65 -16.98
C VAL A 2 6.95 21.93 -16.16
N ILE A 3 6.86 21.79 -14.85
CA ILE A 3 6.73 22.93 -13.94
C ILE A 3 8.10 23.58 -13.76
N ARG A 4 9.12 22.77 -13.45
CA ARG A 4 10.51 23.20 -13.31
C ARG A 4 11.44 21.98 -13.32
N ASP A 5 12.63 22.15 -13.87
CA ASP A 5 13.76 21.25 -13.60
C ASP A 5 14.46 21.75 -12.34
N VAL A 6 14.65 20.85 -11.38
CA VAL A 6 15.34 21.15 -10.12
C VAL A 6 16.51 20.20 -9.91
N MET A 7 17.60 20.71 -9.32
CA MET A 7 18.67 19.87 -8.85
C MET A 7 18.23 19.26 -7.52
N ILE A 8 18.11 17.93 -7.48
CA ILE A 8 17.74 17.21 -6.27
C ILE A 8 18.97 17.04 -5.37
N THR A 9 18.74 17.01 -4.06
CA THR A 9 19.77 16.76 -3.05
C THR A 9 19.91 15.26 -2.79
N ASP A 10 21.00 14.85 -2.14
CA ASP A 10 21.24 13.47 -1.72
C ASP A 10 20.23 12.94 -0.70
N ASP A 11 19.42 13.85 -0.11
CA ASP A 11 18.35 13.51 0.85
C ASP A 11 17.03 13.12 0.17
N CYS A 12 16.98 13.07 -1.17
CA CYS A 12 15.80 12.56 -1.88
C CYS A 12 15.73 11.06 -1.74
N GLU A 13 14.54 10.54 -1.44
CA GLU A 13 14.36 9.13 -1.12
C GLU A 13 13.13 8.53 -1.79
N ARG A 14 13.24 7.27 -2.14
CA ARG A 14 12.15 6.40 -2.56
C ARG A 14 11.79 5.50 -1.40
N ARG A 15 10.54 5.55 -0.95
CA ARG A 15 10.03 4.65 0.10
C ARG A 15 9.01 3.72 -0.52
N LYS A 16 9.19 2.43 -0.31
CA LYS A 16 8.24 1.40 -0.75
C LYS A 16 8.18 0.27 0.27
N SER A 17 6.98 -0.04 0.73
CA SER A 17 6.71 -1.20 1.59
C SER A 17 5.57 -2.02 1.01
N LEU A 18 5.57 -3.32 1.29
CA LEU A 18 4.48 -4.19 0.90
C LEU A 18 3.20 -3.79 1.65
N GLN A 19 2.09 -3.66 0.95
CA GLN A 19 0.77 -3.30 1.51
C GLN A 19 0.74 -1.95 2.26
N GLY A 20 1.65 -1.05 1.95
CA GLY A 20 1.80 0.18 2.71
C GLY A 20 2.31 1.37 1.91
N GLU A 21 3.35 2.00 2.44
CA GLU A 21 3.92 3.21 1.87
C GLU A 21 4.48 2.96 0.46
N ASN A 22 4.17 3.86 -0.45
CA ASN A 22 4.75 3.93 -1.77
C ASN A 22 4.84 5.40 -2.18
N CYS A 23 6.00 6.04 -1.98
CA CYS A 23 6.18 7.46 -2.26
C CYS A 23 7.59 7.80 -2.73
N VAL A 24 7.72 8.99 -3.29
CA VAL A 24 8.99 9.64 -3.58
C VAL A 24 9.02 10.98 -2.84
N VAL A 25 10.02 11.18 -2.02
CA VAL A 25 10.27 12.44 -1.31
C VAL A 25 11.39 13.19 -2.02
N ILE A 26 11.08 14.40 -2.49
CA ILE A 26 12.04 15.27 -3.18
C ILE A 26 12.32 16.49 -2.31
N LYS A 27 13.61 16.70 -1.99
CA LYS A 27 14.09 17.85 -1.22
C LYS A 27 14.97 18.71 -2.08
N PHE A 28 14.74 20.02 -2.04
CA PHE A 28 15.59 21.01 -2.72
C PHE A 28 15.35 22.40 -2.13
N SER A 29 16.24 23.31 -2.46
CA SER A 29 16.10 24.76 -2.14
C SER A 29 16.02 25.59 -3.41
N SER A 30 15.38 26.76 -3.35
CA SER A 30 15.26 27.69 -4.45
C SER A 30 15.23 29.13 -3.94
N ASP A 31 15.88 30.02 -4.65
CA ASP A 31 15.84 31.49 -4.36
C ASP A 31 14.48 32.09 -4.72
N GLU A 32 13.74 31.42 -5.61
CA GLU A 32 12.41 31.84 -6.04
C GLU A 32 11.34 30.88 -5.49
N ARG A 33 10.19 31.45 -5.15
CA ARG A 33 9.03 30.68 -4.75
C ARG A 33 8.42 29.96 -5.94
N VAL A 34 8.46 28.63 -5.95
CA VAL A 34 7.81 27.76 -6.93
C VAL A 34 6.55 27.16 -6.34
N LEU A 35 5.43 27.18 -7.08
CA LEU A 35 4.17 26.60 -6.65
C LEU A 35 4.02 25.19 -7.25
N PHE A 36 3.75 24.22 -6.38
CA PHE A 36 3.42 22.85 -6.74
C PHE A 36 1.97 22.58 -6.34
N PRO A 37 1.01 22.68 -7.28
CA PRO A 37 -0.39 22.45 -6.97
C PRO A 37 -0.68 20.95 -6.74
N THR A 38 -1.75 20.67 -6.02
CA THR A 38 -2.35 19.33 -5.95
C THR A 38 -2.50 18.76 -7.36
N GLY A 39 -2.15 17.47 -7.53
CA GLY A 39 -2.16 16.80 -8.84
C GLY A 39 -0.89 16.97 -9.66
N ALA A 40 0.09 17.77 -9.20
CA ALA A 40 1.43 17.74 -9.79
C ALA A 40 1.99 16.31 -9.69
N ASN A 41 2.67 15.83 -10.72
CA ASN A 41 3.16 14.48 -10.77
C ASN A 41 4.59 14.39 -11.27
N ILE A 42 5.23 13.29 -10.93
CA ILE A 42 6.54 12.86 -11.41
C ILE A 42 6.44 11.41 -11.86
N ASP A 43 7.23 11.03 -12.84
CA ASP A 43 7.41 9.65 -13.26
C ASP A 43 8.80 9.19 -12.76
N TYR A 44 8.86 8.08 -12.01
CA TYR A 44 10.08 7.51 -11.47
C TYR A 44 10.02 5.99 -11.55
N GLU A 45 11.04 5.35 -12.11
CA GLU A 45 11.13 3.90 -12.31
C GLU A 45 9.89 3.28 -13.00
N GLY A 46 9.28 4.01 -13.93
CA GLY A 46 8.09 3.55 -14.67
C GLY A 46 6.77 3.68 -13.90
N GLU A 47 6.80 4.16 -12.66
CA GLU A 47 5.62 4.44 -11.86
C GLU A 47 5.34 5.96 -11.81
N ARG A 48 4.06 6.33 -11.71
CA ARG A 48 3.63 7.72 -11.57
C ARG A 48 3.27 8.06 -10.13
N PHE A 49 3.92 9.08 -9.61
CA PHE A 49 3.70 9.62 -8.26
C PHE A 49 3.03 10.98 -8.35
N THR A 50 2.13 11.29 -7.44
CA THR A 50 1.29 12.48 -7.49
C THR A 50 1.33 13.22 -6.15
N LEU A 51 1.47 14.53 -6.19
CA LEU A 51 1.31 15.40 -5.03
C LEU A 51 -0.17 15.47 -4.65
N LEU A 52 -0.54 14.92 -3.49
CA LEU A 52 -1.95 14.82 -3.06
C LEU A 52 -2.48 16.10 -2.43
N ASN A 53 -1.60 16.95 -1.91
CA ASN A 53 -1.95 18.20 -1.26
C ASN A 53 -1.14 19.37 -1.82
N ASP A 54 -1.68 20.58 -1.73
CA ASP A 54 -0.93 21.79 -2.03
C ASP A 54 0.25 21.94 -1.07
N TYR A 55 1.41 22.21 -1.62
CA TYR A 55 2.63 22.35 -0.85
C TYR A 55 2.98 23.81 -0.63
N LYS A 56 3.32 24.16 0.61
CA LYS A 56 3.84 25.48 0.99
C LYS A 56 5.28 25.33 1.45
N PRO A 57 6.26 25.93 0.75
CA PRO A 57 7.64 25.83 1.14
C PRO A 57 7.91 26.59 2.45
N ARG A 58 8.89 26.13 3.20
CA ARG A 58 9.47 26.90 4.31
C ARG A 58 10.43 27.93 3.74
N PHE A 59 10.40 29.16 4.25
CA PHE A 59 11.39 30.18 3.94
C PHE A 59 12.44 30.21 5.06
N ASP A 60 13.71 30.05 4.70
CA ASP A 60 14.81 29.93 5.63
C ASP A 60 16.06 30.59 5.04
N ASP A 61 16.65 31.52 5.78
CA ASP A 61 17.88 32.24 5.42
C ASP A 61 17.96 32.73 3.93
N GLY A 62 16.87 33.37 3.48
CA GLY A 62 16.80 33.95 2.12
C GLY A 62 16.39 32.96 1.03
N THR A 63 16.19 31.67 1.33
CA THR A 63 15.82 30.62 0.36
C THR A 63 14.52 29.95 0.72
N TYR A 64 13.82 29.42 -0.29
CA TYR A 64 12.65 28.54 -0.11
C TYR A 64 13.08 27.09 -0.08
N VAL A 65 12.81 26.41 1.04
CA VAL A 65 13.12 24.99 1.24
C VAL A 65 11.89 24.14 0.97
N TYR A 66 12.06 23.13 0.15
CA TYR A 66 11.00 22.22 -0.30
C TYR A 66 11.26 20.80 0.19
N GLU A 67 10.19 20.14 0.64
CA GLU A 67 10.14 18.71 0.89
C GLU A 67 8.81 18.18 0.32
N LEU A 68 8.85 17.77 -0.94
CA LEU A 68 7.66 17.36 -1.70
C LEU A 68 7.46 15.84 -1.53
N HIS A 69 6.32 15.44 -1.01
CA HIS A 69 5.91 14.05 -0.88
C HIS A 69 4.98 13.69 -2.04
N PHE A 70 5.49 12.93 -2.99
CA PHE A 70 4.72 12.43 -4.11
C PHE A 70 4.24 11.01 -3.82
N ALA A 71 2.95 10.85 -3.66
CA ALA A 71 2.30 9.58 -3.32
C ALA A 71 2.17 8.65 -4.54
N GLY A 72 2.47 7.39 -4.36
CA GLY A 72 2.20 6.32 -5.29
C GLY A 72 0.76 5.83 -5.23
N ILE A 73 0.48 4.72 -5.91
CA ILE A 73 -0.87 4.21 -6.03
C ILE A 73 -1.40 3.66 -4.71
N GLU A 74 -0.56 3.01 -3.90
CA GLU A 74 -0.96 2.42 -2.61
C GLU A 74 -1.43 3.48 -1.63
N GLU A 75 -0.75 4.64 -1.57
CA GLU A 75 -1.17 5.76 -0.73
C GLU A 75 -2.48 6.38 -1.22
N LYS A 76 -2.72 6.41 -2.54
CA LYS A 76 -4.02 6.83 -3.09
C LYS A 76 -5.13 5.88 -2.67
N LEU A 77 -4.88 4.56 -2.69
CA LEU A 77 -5.85 3.56 -2.23
C LEU A 77 -6.17 3.69 -0.73
N ALA A 78 -5.26 4.24 0.07
CA ALA A 78 -5.49 4.49 1.49
C ALA A 78 -6.44 5.66 1.79
N ILE A 79 -6.72 6.53 0.82
CA ILE A 79 -7.62 7.68 1.01
C ILE A 79 -8.95 7.55 0.28
N ILE A 80 -9.05 6.71 -0.75
CA ILE A 80 -10.26 6.54 -1.57
C ILE A 80 -11.16 5.48 -0.93
N SER A 81 -12.44 5.81 -0.78
CA SER A 81 -13.44 4.89 -0.22
C SER A 81 -13.77 3.76 -1.19
N PHE A 82 -13.85 2.54 -0.65
CA PHE A 82 -14.26 1.35 -1.38
C PHE A 82 -15.78 1.22 -1.37
N PHE A 83 -16.39 1.04 -2.54
CA PHE A 83 -17.79 0.78 -2.73
C PHE A 83 -17.99 -0.44 -3.62
N ARG A 84 -18.88 -1.34 -3.26
CA ARG A 84 -19.39 -2.31 -4.21
C ARG A 84 -20.34 -1.62 -5.17
N HIS A 85 -20.15 -1.80 -6.47
CA HIS A 85 -21.05 -1.27 -7.50
C HIS A 85 -22.05 -2.34 -7.93
N VAL A 86 -23.31 -2.17 -7.58
CA VAL A 86 -24.38 -3.09 -7.93
C VAL A 86 -25.16 -2.54 -9.12
N LYS A 87 -25.29 -3.33 -10.18
CA LYS A 87 -26.06 -2.97 -11.36
C LYS A 87 -27.55 -3.04 -11.04
N VAL A 88 -28.28 -1.93 -11.19
CA VAL A 88 -29.72 -1.81 -10.93
C VAL A 88 -30.55 -1.55 -12.20
N GLY A 89 -29.91 -1.28 -13.32
CA GLY A 89 -30.55 -1.02 -14.62
C GLY A 89 -29.54 -1.00 -15.75
N ASP A 90 -29.97 -0.64 -16.97
CA ASP A 90 -29.08 -0.47 -18.09
C ASP A 90 -28.15 0.73 -17.83
N ASN A 91 -26.85 0.44 -17.61
CA ASN A 91 -25.80 1.40 -17.26
C ASN A 91 -26.02 2.18 -15.94
N GLN A 92 -26.92 1.73 -15.07
CA GLN A 92 -27.12 2.31 -13.75
C GLN A 92 -26.51 1.42 -12.67
N PHE A 93 -25.71 2.03 -11.78
CA PHE A 93 -25.07 1.36 -10.66
C PHE A 93 -25.32 2.13 -9.37
N VAL A 94 -25.59 1.37 -8.31
CA VAL A 94 -25.67 1.88 -6.94
C VAL A 94 -24.36 1.55 -6.22
N ARG A 95 -23.85 2.50 -5.46
CA ARG A 95 -22.68 2.33 -4.59
C ARG A 95 -23.13 1.82 -3.23
N GLU A 96 -22.63 0.67 -2.83
CA GLU A 96 -22.89 0.09 -1.52
C GLU A 96 -21.61 0.19 -0.67
N PRO A 97 -21.58 1.06 0.37
CA PRO A 97 -20.43 1.17 1.29
C PRO A 97 -20.39 0.03 2.30
N GLU A 98 -21.55 -0.64 2.52
CA GLU A 98 -21.72 -1.73 3.47
C GLU A 98 -22.37 -2.91 2.78
N PHE A 99 -21.71 -4.08 2.83
CA PHE A 99 -22.24 -5.31 2.25
C PHE A 99 -21.56 -6.54 2.82
N TYR A 100 -22.26 -7.67 2.69
CA TYR A 100 -21.77 -9.00 3.03
C TYR A 100 -21.69 -9.85 1.77
N ILE A 101 -20.69 -10.72 1.70
CA ILE A 101 -20.53 -11.63 0.56
C ILE A 101 -19.80 -12.90 0.97
N ASP A 102 -20.28 -14.04 0.45
CA ASP A 102 -19.55 -15.30 0.48
C ASP A 102 -18.80 -15.46 -0.83
N ALA A 103 -17.48 -15.34 -0.78
CA ALA A 103 -16.65 -15.28 -1.98
C ALA A 103 -15.27 -15.95 -1.77
N ASP A 104 -14.71 -16.49 -2.84
CA ASP A 104 -13.29 -16.84 -2.92
C ASP A 104 -12.43 -15.62 -3.26
N LEU A 105 -11.12 -15.77 -3.16
CA LEU A 105 -10.15 -14.69 -3.39
C LEU A 105 -10.26 -14.08 -4.80
N LYS A 106 -10.50 -14.90 -5.82
CA LYS A 106 -10.64 -14.43 -7.19
C LYS A 106 -11.91 -13.60 -7.38
N THR A 107 -13.01 -14.03 -6.82
CA THR A 107 -14.31 -13.33 -6.93
C THR A 107 -14.25 -11.98 -6.25
N ILE A 108 -13.73 -11.91 -5.01
CA ILE A 108 -13.63 -10.62 -4.31
C ILE A 108 -12.59 -9.70 -4.96
N GLY A 109 -11.48 -10.25 -5.47
CA GLY A 109 -10.50 -9.50 -6.25
C GLY A 109 -11.11 -8.86 -7.51
N GLY A 110 -11.99 -9.60 -8.21
CA GLY A 110 -12.74 -9.08 -9.35
C GLY A 110 -13.66 -7.91 -8.97
N ILE A 111 -14.36 -8.00 -7.84
CA ILE A 111 -15.22 -6.91 -7.34
C ILE A 111 -14.39 -5.66 -7.02
N ILE A 112 -13.22 -5.83 -6.39
CA ILE A 112 -12.33 -4.70 -6.10
C ILE A 112 -11.84 -4.05 -7.40
N VAL A 113 -11.38 -4.84 -8.36
CA VAL A 113 -10.91 -4.32 -9.66
C VAL A 113 -12.02 -3.58 -10.40
N ASP A 114 -13.25 -4.09 -10.40
CA ASP A 114 -14.39 -3.40 -11.02
C ASP A 114 -14.72 -2.09 -10.30
N SER A 115 -14.59 -2.06 -8.98
CA SER A 115 -14.76 -0.83 -8.19
C SER A 115 -13.65 0.18 -8.48
N LEU A 116 -12.39 -0.25 -8.56
CA LEU A 116 -11.26 0.60 -8.93
C LEU A 116 -11.44 1.23 -10.31
N ARG A 117 -11.88 0.45 -11.32
CA ARG A 117 -12.17 0.98 -12.67
C ARG A 117 -13.23 2.08 -12.63
N ARG A 118 -14.26 1.95 -11.79
CA ARG A 118 -15.38 2.91 -11.71
C ARG A 118 -15.04 4.14 -10.90
N ASP A 119 -14.32 3.99 -9.81
CA ASP A 119 -14.07 5.09 -8.87
C ASP A 119 -12.78 5.85 -9.19
N MET A 120 -11.77 5.18 -9.76
CA MET A 120 -10.50 5.79 -10.14
C MET A 120 -10.30 5.94 -11.65
N GLY A 121 -11.12 5.24 -12.44
CA GLY A 121 -10.91 5.12 -13.88
C GLY A 121 -9.73 4.21 -14.24
N GLY A 122 -9.42 4.14 -15.54
CA GLY A 122 -8.29 3.35 -16.04
C GLY A 122 -8.60 1.86 -16.23
N ASP A 123 -7.60 1.15 -16.76
CA ASP A 123 -7.71 -0.25 -17.15
C ASP A 123 -7.17 -1.18 -16.05
N TRP A 124 -7.74 -1.09 -14.87
CA TRP A 124 -7.37 -1.98 -13.77
C TRP A 124 -7.63 -3.43 -14.12
N VAL A 125 -6.69 -4.30 -13.78
CA VAL A 125 -6.79 -5.74 -13.98
C VAL A 125 -6.32 -6.50 -12.74
N LEU A 126 -6.90 -7.68 -12.54
CA LEU A 126 -6.35 -8.64 -11.60
C LEU A 126 -5.15 -9.33 -12.28
N SER A 127 -4.08 -9.57 -11.53
CA SER A 127 -2.83 -10.16 -12.05
C SER A 127 -3.04 -11.52 -12.72
N LYS A 128 -2.13 -11.87 -13.62
CA LYS A 128 -2.05 -13.21 -14.20
C LYS A 128 -0.73 -13.87 -13.76
N PRO A 129 -0.73 -15.16 -13.37
CA PRO A 129 -1.91 -16.02 -13.27
C PRO A 129 -2.93 -15.49 -12.25
N ASP A 130 -4.20 -15.86 -12.45
CA ASP A 130 -5.27 -15.55 -11.50
C ASP A 130 -4.87 -15.98 -10.07
N PRO A 131 -5.37 -15.31 -9.02
CA PRO A 131 -5.20 -15.74 -7.64
C PRO A 131 -5.51 -17.23 -7.47
N LYS A 132 -4.74 -17.93 -6.65
CA LYS A 132 -4.98 -19.34 -6.35
C LYS A 132 -6.42 -19.54 -5.90
N LYS A 133 -7.03 -20.63 -6.35
CA LYS A 133 -8.38 -20.98 -5.92
C LYS A 133 -8.38 -21.20 -4.41
N THR A 134 -9.22 -20.46 -3.71
CA THR A 134 -9.43 -20.56 -2.26
C THR A 134 -10.83 -21.06 -1.96
N GLU A 135 -11.07 -21.44 -0.71
CA GLU A 135 -12.43 -21.64 -0.22
C GLU A 135 -13.16 -20.30 -0.09
N ASN A 136 -14.49 -20.35 -0.22
CA ASN A 136 -15.32 -19.18 0.04
C ASN A 136 -15.23 -18.78 1.52
N LYS A 137 -15.13 -17.48 1.76
CA LYS A 137 -15.19 -16.89 3.09
C LYS A 137 -16.35 -15.92 3.18
N HIS A 138 -16.94 -15.83 4.36
CA HIS A 138 -17.92 -14.82 4.67
C HIS A 138 -17.22 -13.51 4.99
N LEU A 139 -17.36 -12.53 4.10
CA LEU A 139 -16.68 -11.23 4.18
C LEU A 139 -17.69 -10.14 4.47
N ALA A 140 -17.34 -9.22 5.38
CA ALA A 140 -18.14 -8.08 5.78
C ALA A 140 -17.37 -6.79 5.54
N PHE A 141 -17.90 -5.89 4.73
CA PHE A 141 -17.33 -4.60 4.44
C PHE A 141 -18.22 -3.50 4.99
N SER A 142 -17.65 -2.52 5.66
CA SER A 142 -18.38 -1.38 6.22
C SER A 142 -17.54 -0.11 6.12
N ALA A 143 -17.88 0.77 5.18
CA ALA A 143 -17.29 2.10 4.97
C ALA A 143 -15.73 2.13 4.96
N MET A 144 -15.11 1.12 4.38
CA MET A 144 -13.65 0.98 4.31
C MET A 144 -13.04 1.81 3.18
N LYS A 145 -11.73 2.11 3.30
CA LYS A 145 -10.90 2.55 2.17
C LYS A 145 -10.42 1.34 1.37
N PHE A 146 -9.99 1.56 0.11
CA PHE A 146 -9.50 0.44 -0.71
C PHE A 146 -8.34 -0.31 -0.05
N ALA A 147 -7.35 0.40 0.50
CA ALA A 147 -6.22 -0.25 1.18
C ALA A 147 -6.67 -1.04 2.42
N GLU A 148 -7.64 -0.54 3.19
CA GLU A 148 -8.22 -1.24 4.34
C GLU A 148 -8.95 -2.52 3.90
N ALA A 149 -9.75 -2.44 2.84
CA ALA A 149 -10.44 -3.60 2.27
C ALA A 149 -9.46 -4.65 1.74
N LEU A 150 -8.38 -4.23 1.08
CA LEU A 150 -7.32 -5.11 0.58
C LEU A 150 -6.56 -5.77 1.74
N ASN A 151 -6.23 -5.04 2.81
CA ASN A 151 -5.58 -5.58 4.01
C ASN A 151 -6.50 -6.59 4.73
N TYR A 152 -7.79 -6.29 4.81
CA TYR A 152 -8.78 -7.21 5.37
C TYR A 152 -8.83 -8.52 4.57
N ILE A 153 -8.93 -8.45 3.24
CA ILE A 153 -8.92 -9.63 2.36
C ILE A 153 -7.61 -10.39 2.49
N ALA A 154 -6.47 -9.70 2.50
CA ALA A 154 -5.16 -10.32 2.67
C ALA A 154 -5.07 -11.11 3.97
N THR A 155 -5.57 -10.55 5.07
CA THR A 155 -5.64 -11.22 6.38
C THR A 155 -6.55 -12.44 6.35
N GLU A 156 -7.76 -12.31 5.80
CA GLU A 156 -8.73 -13.39 5.74
C GLU A 156 -8.24 -14.59 4.92
N PHE A 157 -7.60 -14.34 3.79
CA PHE A 157 -7.12 -15.41 2.90
C PHE A 157 -5.66 -15.83 3.17
N GLY A 158 -4.97 -15.20 4.13
CA GLY A 158 -3.56 -15.46 4.41
C GLY A 158 -2.65 -15.17 3.21
N THR A 159 -2.96 -14.12 2.46
CA THR A 159 -2.26 -13.67 1.25
C THR A 159 -1.67 -12.27 1.46
N GLU A 160 -1.12 -11.70 0.42
CA GLU A 160 -0.59 -10.34 0.36
C GLU A 160 -1.18 -9.63 -0.86
N TRP A 161 -1.04 -8.31 -0.90
CA TRP A 161 -1.43 -7.54 -2.07
C TRP A 161 -0.39 -6.48 -2.42
N TRP A 162 -0.27 -6.16 -3.70
CA TRP A 162 0.49 -5.02 -4.22
C TRP A 162 -0.06 -4.61 -5.59
N VAL A 163 0.36 -3.44 -6.03
CA VAL A 163 0.03 -2.94 -7.37
C VAL A 163 1.29 -2.84 -8.21
N GLU A 164 1.25 -3.41 -9.40
CA GLU A 164 2.30 -3.33 -10.40
C GLU A 164 1.87 -2.43 -11.55
N GLY A 165 2.80 -1.62 -12.08
CA GLY A 165 2.52 -0.72 -13.21
C GLY A 165 1.40 0.29 -12.98
N GLY A 166 0.96 0.47 -11.73
CA GLY A 166 -0.08 1.43 -11.34
C GLY A 166 -1.53 0.98 -11.58
N ASN A 167 -1.76 -0.21 -12.15
CA ASN A 167 -3.11 -0.72 -12.47
C ASN A 167 -3.28 -2.24 -12.44
N ILE A 168 -2.24 -3.01 -12.15
CA ILE A 168 -2.33 -4.47 -12.02
C ILE A 168 -2.36 -4.81 -10.53
N LEU A 169 -3.52 -5.25 -10.04
CA LEU A 169 -3.68 -5.71 -8.65
C LEU A 169 -3.25 -7.16 -8.52
N HIS A 170 -2.30 -7.42 -7.65
CA HIS A 170 -1.87 -8.75 -7.25
C HIS A 170 -2.51 -9.13 -5.90
N LEU A 171 -2.96 -10.37 -5.80
CA LEU A 171 -3.46 -11.00 -4.58
C LEU A 171 -2.81 -12.39 -4.48
N ASP A 172 -1.58 -12.46 -4.00
CA ASP A 172 -0.79 -13.69 -3.83
C ASP A 172 0.31 -13.46 -2.78
N LYS A 173 1.17 -14.43 -2.55
CA LYS A 173 2.38 -14.24 -1.76
C LYS A 173 3.44 -13.52 -2.59
N CYS A 174 3.96 -12.42 -2.05
CA CYS A 174 5.04 -11.66 -2.66
C CYS A 174 6.40 -12.36 -2.39
N GLU A 175 6.56 -13.55 -2.95
CA GLU A 175 7.82 -14.28 -2.88
C GLU A 175 8.55 -14.11 -4.21
N TYR A 176 9.62 -13.31 -4.19
CA TYR A 176 10.43 -13.05 -5.38
C TYR A 176 11.76 -13.78 -5.32
N GLY A 177 11.98 -14.64 -6.34
CA GLY A 177 13.29 -15.17 -6.68
C GLY A 177 13.77 -16.32 -5.80
N ASP A 178 14.98 -16.76 -6.11
CA ASP A 178 15.70 -17.79 -5.36
C ASP A 178 16.19 -17.25 -4.04
N TYR A 179 16.39 -18.15 -3.05
CA TYR A 179 17.00 -17.80 -1.77
C TYR A 179 18.36 -17.13 -1.97
N VAL A 180 18.49 -15.88 -1.53
CA VAL A 180 19.77 -15.18 -1.53
C VAL A 180 20.53 -15.52 -0.26
N ASN A 181 21.58 -16.32 -0.39
CA ASN A 181 22.47 -16.62 0.72
C ASN A 181 23.44 -15.45 0.95
N LEU A 182 23.14 -14.61 1.93
CA LEU A 182 24.02 -13.53 2.35
C LEU A 182 25.06 -14.03 3.34
N SER A 183 26.35 -13.79 3.09
CA SER A 183 27.43 -14.12 4.00
C SER A 183 28.38 -12.95 4.19
N ARG A 184 29.10 -12.95 5.33
CA ARG A 184 30.15 -11.94 5.64
C ARG A 184 31.46 -12.13 4.85
N ARG A 185 31.56 -13.18 4.03
CA ARG A 185 32.76 -13.44 3.21
C ARG A 185 32.84 -12.42 2.06
N PRO A 186 34.03 -12.11 1.55
CA PRO A 186 34.17 -11.30 0.36
C PRO A 186 33.32 -11.85 -0.78
N GLY A 187 32.47 -11.00 -1.39
CA GLY A 187 31.51 -11.40 -2.43
C GLY A 187 30.20 -11.98 -1.91
N GLY A 188 30.01 -12.17 -0.59
CA GLY A 188 28.79 -12.72 0.00
C GLY A 188 27.63 -11.74 0.22
N GLY A 189 27.78 -10.50 -0.22
CA GLY A 189 26.70 -9.48 -0.24
C GLY A 189 26.38 -8.80 1.11
N LEU A 190 26.78 -9.36 2.26
CA LEU A 190 26.50 -8.79 3.58
C LEU A 190 27.59 -7.80 3.99
N ARG A 191 27.33 -6.49 3.87
CA ARG A 191 28.31 -5.42 4.22
C ARG A 191 28.22 -4.97 5.67
N GLY A 192 27.06 -5.05 6.29
CA GLY A 192 26.85 -4.67 7.67
C GLY A 192 25.79 -5.53 8.33
N PHE A 193 25.88 -5.69 9.65
CA PHE A 193 24.95 -6.46 10.44
C PHE A 193 24.93 -5.93 11.86
N THR A 194 23.78 -5.49 12.31
CA THR A 194 23.56 -5.01 13.66
C THR A 194 22.54 -5.91 14.34
N TYR A 195 22.88 -6.44 15.52
CA TYR A 195 21.91 -7.07 16.39
C TYR A 195 21.19 -5.99 17.19
N GLN A 196 19.88 -5.89 17.04
CA GLN A 196 19.04 -5.15 17.99
C GLN A 196 18.59 -6.13 19.07
N ASN A 197 19.14 -6.01 20.25
CA ASN A 197 18.72 -6.77 21.43
C ASN A 197 17.51 -6.05 22.08
N GLU A 198 16.41 -5.92 21.39
CA GLU A 198 15.19 -5.32 21.95
C GLU A 198 14.20 -6.37 22.52
N MET A 199 14.47 -7.66 22.35
CA MET A 199 13.69 -8.68 23.01
C MET A 199 14.19 -8.91 24.44
N VAL A 200 13.48 -8.33 25.39
CA VAL A 200 13.53 -8.80 26.77
C VAL A 200 12.84 -10.17 26.79
N ILE A 201 13.61 -11.25 26.74
CA ILE A 201 13.08 -12.60 26.94
C ILE A 201 12.69 -12.68 28.41
N PRO A 202 11.40 -12.80 28.78
CA PRO A 202 11.01 -12.92 30.17
C PRO A 202 11.58 -14.22 30.74
N GLU A 203 12.19 -14.15 31.90
CA GLU A 203 12.74 -15.33 32.60
C GLU A 203 11.67 -16.39 32.91
N ARG A 204 10.40 -15.96 32.93
CA ARG A 204 9.25 -16.85 33.17
C ARG A 204 8.07 -16.43 32.32
N ILE A 205 7.47 -17.41 31.66
CA ILE A 205 6.21 -17.25 30.92
C ILE A 205 5.10 -17.91 31.76
N TYR A 206 4.11 -17.12 32.16
CA TYR A 206 2.90 -17.63 32.82
C TYR A 206 1.80 -17.80 31.78
N VAL A 207 1.37 -19.05 31.58
CA VAL A 207 0.25 -19.34 30.69
C VAL A 207 -1.03 -19.38 31.53
N TYR A 208 -1.92 -18.43 31.28
CA TYR A 208 -3.25 -18.40 31.87
C TYR A 208 -4.26 -18.96 30.87
N GLY A 209 -4.93 -20.05 31.25
CA GLY A 209 -6.09 -20.55 30.52
C GLY A 209 -7.34 -19.72 30.82
N SER A 210 -8.29 -19.68 29.87
CA SER A 210 -9.60 -19.06 30.16
C SER A 210 -10.33 -19.88 31.23
N GLU A 211 -11.19 -19.24 32.02
CA GLU A 211 -11.98 -19.89 33.08
C GLU A 211 -12.84 -21.09 32.59
N ARG A 212 -13.08 -21.19 31.29
CA ARG A 212 -13.82 -22.31 30.65
C ARG A 212 -13.03 -23.61 30.58
N ASN A 213 -11.68 -23.56 30.69
CA ASN A 213 -10.83 -24.73 30.46
C ASN A 213 -10.05 -25.20 31.71
N ILE A 214 -10.19 -24.51 32.85
CA ILE A 214 -9.50 -24.87 34.08
C ILE A 214 -10.56 -25.05 35.19
N THR A 215 -10.84 -26.28 35.55
CA THR A 215 -11.62 -26.58 36.76
C THR A 215 -10.76 -26.22 37.95
N ARG A 216 -11.12 -25.20 38.74
CA ARG A 216 -10.49 -24.94 40.05
C ARG A 216 -10.69 -26.19 40.91
N LYS A 217 -9.60 -26.87 41.22
CA LYS A 217 -9.61 -27.80 42.35
C LYS A 217 -9.63 -26.96 43.63
N THR A 218 -10.72 -27.02 44.35
CA THR A 218 -10.82 -26.57 45.75
C THR A 218 -9.95 -27.42 46.65
#